data_ceee29c8b493c3fe965862a56fe34e17
#
_entry.id   ceee29c8b493c3fe965862a56fe34e17
#
_cell.length_a   1.000
_cell.length_b   1.000
_cell.length_c   1.000
_cell.angle_alpha   90.00
_cell.angle_beta   90.00
_cell.angle_gamma   90.00
#
_symmetry.space_group_name_H-M   'P 1'
#
loop_
_entity.id
_entity.type
_entity.pdbx_description
1 polymer ?
#
loop_
_entity_poly.entity_id
_entity_poly.type
_entity_poly.pdbx_seq_one_letter_code
_entity_poly.pdbx_strand_id
1 'polypeptide(L)'
;MAEKKQIPGTGGDHYIPYEEKTGAESIVYFTRDLSAEGLRRIFQRVSGNITGKTGIKLHTGEPHGPNIIPRPWVKELIEKDLPGASIVETNSYYEGGRYTTEQHRETLKVNGWTFCPVDIMDEDGAAPLPVKNGKWFTEMYMGKDILDYDSLFVLTHFKGHSKGGFGGSDKNIGIGCADGRIGKKMIHTTPGSDDMWDISDEEFMERMTESAKAVVDHFGEHISYVNVMRNMSVSCDCEGTAAEPVVTPNVGILASLDILAIDQASVDLVYAMKEEDRHALVERIESRHGLRQLTYMKELHMGNDRYHLIDIDHDDKEITLSEAVKDVVPFEE
;
A
#
# COMPACT_ATOMS: atom_id res chain seq x y z
N MET A 1 -1.77 19.49 23.84
CA MET A 1 -1.83 18.16 23.20
C MET A 1 -2.83 17.34 24.01
N ALA A 2 -3.98 17.01 23.43
CA ALA A 2 -4.95 16.15 24.12
C ALA A 2 -4.37 14.73 24.14
N GLU A 3 -4.27 14.11 25.31
CA GLU A 3 -3.97 12.68 25.44
C GLU A 3 -5.00 11.91 24.61
N LYS A 4 -4.55 11.25 23.55
CA LYS A 4 -5.37 10.31 22.79
C LYS A 4 -5.71 9.17 23.75
N LYS A 5 -7.01 8.99 24.08
CA LYS A 5 -7.47 7.80 24.76
C LYS A 5 -7.10 6.60 23.90
N GLN A 6 -6.19 5.78 24.40
CA GLN A 6 -5.92 4.47 23.86
C GLN A 6 -7.21 3.66 23.95
N ILE A 7 -7.81 3.32 22.81
CA ILE A 7 -8.91 2.38 22.76
C ILE A 7 -8.26 1.01 23.02
N PRO A 8 -8.73 0.20 24.00
CA PRO A 8 -8.17 -1.12 24.23
C PRO A 8 -8.24 -1.92 22.93
N GLY A 9 -7.11 -2.44 22.48
CA GLY A 9 -7.03 -3.29 21.29
C GLY A 9 -7.92 -4.52 21.47
N THR A 10 -8.59 -4.93 20.41
CA THR A 10 -9.19 -6.26 20.33
C THR A 10 -8.05 -7.27 20.25
N GLY A 11 -8.24 -8.51 20.73
CA GLY A 11 -7.17 -9.52 20.88
C GLY A 11 -6.43 -9.96 19.61
N GLY A 12 -6.42 -9.14 18.55
CA GLY A 12 -5.69 -9.36 17.30
C GLY A 12 -4.84 -8.18 16.84
N ASP A 13 -4.76 -7.10 17.63
CA ASP A 13 -4.10 -5.85 17.22
C ASP A 13 -2.67 -5.71 17.78
N HIS A 14 -2.08 -6.78 18.30
CA HIS A 14 -0.69 -6.84 18.68
C HIS A 14 0.11 -7.65 17.65
N TYR A 15 1.39 -7.33 17.54
CA TYR A 15 2.29 -8.06 16.65
C TYR A 15 2.44 -9.51 17.11
N ILE A 16 2.19 -10.44 16.19
CA ILE A 16 2.41 -11.88 16.37
C ILE A 16 3.66 -12.26 15.58
N PRO A 17 4.73 -12.75 16.22
CA PRO A 17 5.91 -13.22 15.53
C PRO A 17 5.59 -14.28 14.47
N TYR A 18 6.35 -14.29 13.37
CA TYR A 18 6.12 -15.22 12.25
C TYR A 18 6.04 -16.69 12.71
N GLU A 19 6.91 -17.08 13.63
CA GLU A 19 7.02 -18.46 14.15
C GLU A 19 5.78 -18.92 14.95
N GLU A 20 4.98 -17.98 15.45
CA GLU A 20 3.76 -18.24 16.21
C GLU A 20 2.51 -18.34 15.31
N LYS A 21 2.61 -17.92 14.05
CA LYS A 21 1.49 -17.96 13.11
C LYS A 21 1.25 -19.38 12.62
N THR A 22 -0.01 -19.69 12.30
CA THR A 22 -0.44 -20.99 11.79
C THR A 22 -1.36 -20.81 10.58
N GLY A 23 -1.41 -21.80 9.69
CA GLY A 23 -2.29 -21.79 8.51
C GLY A 23 -1.56 -22.07 7.21
N ALA A 24 -2.24 -21.85 6.10
CA ALA A 24 -1.68 -21.97 4.76
C ALA A 24 -0.61 -20.90 4.52
N GLU A 25 0.32 -21.18 3.62
CA GLU A 25 1.44 -20.31 3.27
C GLU A 25 1.32 -19.84 1.83
N SER A 26 1.67 -18.57 1.60
CA SER A 26 1.78 -17.96 0.28
C SER A 26 3.25 -17.75 -0.06
N ILE A 27 3.54 -17.39 -1.30
CA ILE A 27 4.90 -17.04 -1.72
C ILE A 27 5.04 -15.51 -1.69
N VAL A 28 6.11 -15.04 -1.04
CA VAL A 28 6.57 -13.66 -1.10
C VAL A 28 7.99 -13.67 -1.65
N TYR A 29 8.17 -13.09 -2.82
CA TYR A 29 9.49 -12.89 -3.40
C TYR A 29 10.16 -11.66 -2.79
N PHE A 30 11.49 -11.69 -2.69
CA PHE A 30 12.28 -10.63 -2.11
C PHE A 30 13.55 -10.37 -2.93
N THR A 31 13.92 -9.10 -3.09
CA THR A 31 15.22 -8.66 -3.62
C THR A 31 15.76 -7.48 -2.83
N ARG A 32 17.07 -7.44 -2.63
CA ARG A 32 17.76 -6.26 -2.06
C ARG A 32 18.09 -5.20 -3.10
N ASP A 33 17.93 -5.53 -4.37
CA ASP A 33 18.24 -4.63 -5.47
C ASP A 33 17.20 -3.49 -5.56
N LEU A 34 17.51 -2.37 -4.93
CA LEU A 34 16.72 -1.13 -4.97
C LEU A 34 17.06 -0.31 -6.23
N SER A 35 16.75 -0.88 -7.38
CA SER A 35 16.95 -0.27 -8.70
C SER A 35 15.77 -0.52 -9.64
N ALA A 36 15.79 0.10 -10.83
CA ALA A 36 14.81 -0.20 -11.88
C ALA A 36 14.85 -1.68 -12.29
N GLU A 37 16.05 -2.26 -12.38
CA GLU A 37 16.23 -3.68 -12.72
C GLU A 37 15.69 -4.59 -11.62
N GLY A 38 15.97 -4.29 -10.33
CA GLY A 38 15.42 -5.04 -9.20
C GLY A 38 13.89 -5.03 -9.20
N LEU A 39 13.28 -3.86 -9.45
CA LEU A 39 11.82 -3.73 -9.58
C LEU A 39 11.27 -4.59 -10.73
N ARG A 40 11.92 -4.60 -11.88
CA ARG A 40 11.49 -5.39 -13.04
C ARG A 40 11.62 -6.88 -12.80
N ARG A 41 12.76 -7.33 -12.26
CA ARG A 41 13.02 -8.75 -11.96
C ARG A 41 11.99 -9.31 -10.98
N ILE A 42 11.66 -8.55 -9.93
CA ILE A 42 10.69 -9.01 -8.95
C ILE A 42 9.26 -8.96 -9.48
N PHE A 43 8.91 -7.95 -10.29
CA PHE A 43 7.61 -7.88 -10.98
C PHE A 43 7.39 -9.11 -11.88
N GLN A 44 8.41 -9.56 -12.61
CA GLN A 44 8.32 -10.74 -13.49
C GLN A 44 7.93 -12.02 -12.74
N ARG A 45 8.16 -12.10 -11.41
CA ARG A 45 7.73 -13.25 -10.59
C ARG A 45 6.21 -13.29 -10.35
N VAL A 46 5.53 -12.17 -10.49
CA VAL A 46 4.10 -12.02 -10.22
C VAL A 46 3.30 -11.49 -11.41
N SER A 47 3.92 -11.38 -12.58
CA SER A 47 3.30 -10.84 -13.79
C SER A 47 2.44 -11.82 -14.58
N GLY A 48 2.45 -13.12 -14.23
CA GLY A 48 1.83 -14.17 -15.05
C GLY A 48 0.33 -14.00 -15.30
N ASN A 49 -0.38 -13.37 -14.38
CA ASN A 49 -1.83 -13.14 -14.48
C ASN A 49 -2.19 -11.71 -14.92
N ILE A 50 -1.18 -10.86 -15.17
CA ILE A 50 -1.41 -9.49 -15.66
C ILE A 50 -1.61 -9.55 -17.17
N THR A 51 -2.81 -9.25 -17.63
CA THR A 51 -3.23 -9.34 -19.03
C THR A 51 -4.14 -8.19 -19.42
N GLY A 52 -4.30 -7.93 -20.72
CA GLY A 52 -5.21 -6.90 -21.21
C GLY A 52 -4.81 -5.47 -20.87
N LYS A 53 -5.78 -4.58 -20.73
CA LYS A 53 -5.56 -3.19 -20.32
C LYS A 53 -5.16 -3.15 -18.85
N THR A 54 -3.94 -2.75 -18.58
CA THR A 54 -3.34 -2.81 -17.22
C THR A 54 -3.26 -1.42 -16.60
N GLY A 55 -3.82 -1.29 -15.38
CA GLY A 55 -3.60 -0.17 -14.49
C GLY A 55 -2.43 -0.43 -13.54
N ILE A 56 -1.56 0.56 -13.35
CA ILE A 56 -0.51 0.53 -12.32
C ILE A 56 -0.96 1.44 -11.20
N LYS A 57 -1.41 0.86 -10.08
CA LYS A 57 -1.80 1.64 -8.91
C LYS A 57 -0.59 1.93 -8.04
N LEU A 58 -0.21 3.18 -8.03
CA LEU A 58 0.83 3.69 -7.15
C LEU A 58 0.42 5.05 -6.57
N HIS A 59 1.06 5.46 -5.47
CA HIS A 59 0.88 6.79 -4.91
C HIS A 59 1.80 7.78 -5.63
N THR A 60 1.22 8.70 -6.38
CA THR A 60 1.98 9.69 -7.16
C THR A 60 2.55 10.84 -6.33
N GLY A 61 2.14 10.94 -5.04
CA GLY A 61 2.62 11.91 -4.05
C GLY A 61 1.91 13.27 -4.13
N GLU A 62 1.97 14.01 -3.04
CA GLU A 62 1.69 15.45 -3.04
C GLU A 62 2.83 16.21 -3.73
N PRO A 63 2.61 17.49 -4.14
CA PRO A 63 3.65 18.27 -4.85
C PRO A 63 4.98 18.27 -4.11
N HIS A 64 6.05 17.94 -4.83
CA HIS A 64 7.42 17.88 -4.32
C HIS A 64 7.66 16.86 -3.19
N GLY A 65 6.82 15.84 -3.05
CA GLY A 65 7.01 14.78 -2.05
C GLY A 65 8.37 14.07 -2.22
N PRO A 66 9.22 14.00 -1.18
CA PRO A 66 10.62 13.59 -1.33
C PRO A 66 10.80 12.08 -1.49
N ASN A 67 9.85 11.28 -0.99
CA ASN A 67 10.07 9.84 -0.77
C ASN A 67 9.40 8.93 -1.80
N ILE A 68 8.61 9.47 -2.73
CA ILE A 68 7.86 8.69 -3.73
C ILE A 68 8.78 7.79 -4.56
N ILE A 69 8.22 6.70 -5.08
CA ILE A 69 8.96 5.74 -5.92
C ILE A 69 9.66 6.48 -7.07
N PRO A 70 10.92 6.18 -7.37
CA PRO A 70 11.67 6.86 -8.42
C PRO A 70 11.00 6.70 -9.80
N ARG A 71 10.68 7.83 -10.43
CA ARG A 71 10.04 7.85 -11.76
C ARG A 71 10.81 7.06 -12.82
N PRO A 72 12.16 7.08 -12.87
CA PRO A 72 12.90 6.26 -13.81
C PRO A 72 12.63 4.75 -13.66
N TRP A 73 12.40 4.24 -12.44
CA TRP A 73 12.10 2.83 -12.23
C TRP A 73 10.76 2.43 -12.84
N VAL A 74 9.73 3.25 -12.60
CA VAL A 74 8.39 3.02 -13.14
C VAL A 74 8.37 3.19 -14.65
N LYS A 75 9.09 4.18 -15.18
CA LYS A 75 9.24 4.38 -16.62
C LYS A 75 9.85 3.15 -17.29
N GLU A 76 10.96 2.65 -16.76
CA GLU A 76 11.65 1.47 -17.33
C GLU A 76 10.77 0.21 -17.24
N LEU A 77 10.06 0.01 -16.14
CA LEU A 77 9.10 -1.09 -15.99
C LEU A 77 7.99 -1.03 -17.07
N ILE A 78 7.40 0.15 -17.27
CA ILE A 78 6.36 0.32 -18.30
C ILE A 78 6.92 0.06 -19.70
N GLU A 79 8.07 0.63 -20.02
CA GLU A 79 8.66 0.50 -21.36
C GLU A 79 9.06 -0.94 -21.70
N LYS A 80 9.49 -1.72 -20.72
CA LYS A 80 10.06 -3.05 -20.96
C LYS A 80 9.10 -4.21 -20.64
N ASP A 81 8.29 -4.07 -19.60
CA ASP A 81 7.50 -5.21 -19.07
C ASP A 81 5.97 -4.97 -19.14
N LEU A 82 5.51 -3.70 -19.19
CA LEU A 82 4.09 -3.34 -19.24
C LEU A 82 3.79 -2.29 -20.32
N PRO A 83 4.19 -2.52 -21.61
CA PRO A 83 3.98 -1.53 -22.67
C PRO A 83 2.48 -1.22 -22.83
N GLY A 84 2.16 0.08 -22.77
CA GLY A 84 0.76 0.56 -22.88
C GLY A 84 -0.01 0.62 -21.56
N ALA A 85 0.57 0.24 -20.43
CA ALA A 85 -0.05 0.43 -19.14
C ALA A 85 -0.19 1.92 -18.78
N SER A 86 -1.23 2.23 -18.02
CA SER A 86 -1.46 3.56 -17.43
C SER A 86 -1.22 3.53 -15.91
N ILE A 87 -0.66 4.59 -15.36
CA ILE A 87 -0.74 4.81 -13.92
C ILE A 87 -2.18 5.17 -13.58
N VAL A 88 -2.74 4.62 -12.50
CA VAL A 88 -4.10 4.88 -12.06
C VAL A 88 -4.12 5.44 -10.65
N GLU A 89 -4.89 6.51 -10.44
CA GLU A 89 -5.07 7.21 -9.16
C GLU A 89 -6.50 7.72 -9.03
N THR A 90 -6.86 8.26 -7.88
CA THR A 90 -8.09 9.03 -7.65
C THR A 90 -7.78 10.31 -6.87
N ASN A 91 -8.66 11.29 -6.95
CA ASN A 91 -8.53 12.56 -6.25
C ASN A 91 -8.53 12.34 -4.71
N SER A 92 -7.86 13.23 -3.96
CA SER A 92 -7.86 13.18 -2.49
C SER A 92 -9.20 13.63 -1.90
N TYR A 93 -9.53 13.13 -0.70
CA TYR A 93 -10.69 13.59 0.06
C TYR A 93 -10.41 14.94 0.77
N TYR A 94 -9.19 15.13 1.24
CA TYR A 94 -8.73 16.37 1.87
C TYR A 94 -8.31 17.42 0.83
N GLU A 95 -8.41 18.68 1.20
CA GLU A 95 -7.92 19.80 0.39
C GLU A 95 -6.38 19.75 0.27
N GLY A 96 -5.87 19.84 -0.94
CA GLY A 96 -4.44 19.75 -1.25
C GLY A 96 -4.18 19.76 -2.75
N GLY A 97 -2.97 19.37 -3.14
CA GLY A 97 -2.52 19.36 -4.54
C GLY A 97 -3.24 18.35 -5.42
N ARG A 98 -4.01 17.43 -4.85
CA ARG A 98 -4.76 16.39 -5.56
C ARG A 98 -6.27 16.42 -5.25
N TYR A 99 -6.78 17.54 -4.73
CA TYR A 99 -8.18 17.65 -4.34
C TYR A 99 -9.13 17.67 -5.56
N THR A 100 -8.82 18.46 -6.59
CA THR A 100 -9.55 18.45 -7.86
C THR A 100 -8.72 17.78 -8.94
N THR A 101 -9.37 17.27 -9.98
CA THR A 101 -8.68 16.66 -11.13
C THR A 101 -7.68 17.62 -11.78
N GLU A 102 -8.01 18.91 -11.87
CA GLU A 102 -7.10 19.92 -12.42
C GLU A 102 -5.83 20.08 -11.56
N GLN A 103 -6.00 20.21 -10.22
CA GLN A 103 -4.87 20.29 -9.29
C GLN A 103 -4.05 19.00 -9.30
N HIS A 104 -4.71 17.84 -9.37
CA HIS A 104 -4.04 16.55 -9.43
C HIS A 104 -3.20 16.42 -10.69
N ARG A 105 -3.72 16.81 -11.88
CA ARG A 105 -2.96 16.82 -13.14
C ARG A 105 -1.74 17.74 -13.07
N GLU A 106 -1.83 18.87 -12.37
CA GLU A 106 -0.68 19.76 -12.16
C GLU A 106 0.35 19.11 -11.20
N THR A 107 -0.10 18.48 -10.12
CA THR A 107 0.77 17.72 -9.19
C THR A 107 1.52 16.60 -9.92
N LEU A 108 0.86 15.88 -10.84
CA LEU A 108 1.50 14.85 -11.65
C LEU A 108 2.66 15.41 -12.48
N LYS A 109 2.49 16.59 -13.09
CA LYS A 109 3.56 17.27 -13.84
C LYS A 109 4.71 17.70 -12.93
N VAL A 110 4.39 18.32 -11.79
CA VAL A 110 5.38 18.75 -10.78
C VAL A 110 6.22 17.57 -10.30
N ASN A 111 5.60 16.42 -10.05
CA ASN A 111 6.28 15.22 -9.59
C ASN A 111 6.92 14.38 -10.71
N GLY A 112 6.77 14.80 -11.99
CA GLY A 112 7.42 14.17 -13.13
C GLY A 112 6.73 12.90 -13.65
N TRP A 113 5.44 12.71 -13.37
CA TRP A 113 4.63 11.60 -13.89
C TRP A 113 4.06 11.94 -15.27
N THR A 114 4.95 12.16 -16.25
CA THR A 114 4.59 12.65 -17.61
C THR A 114 5.06 11.71 -18.72
N PHE A 115 5.64 10.57 -18.39
CA PHE A 115 6.24 9.62 -19.33
C PHE A 115 5.27 8.52 -19.80
N CYS A 116 4.09 8.43 -19.19
CA CYS A 116 3.01 7.52 -19.58
C CYS A 116 1.65 8.18 -19.33
N PRO A 117 0.55 7.59 -19.82
CA PRO A 117 -0.79 8.02 -19.43
C PRO A 117 -0.97 7.87 -17.91
N VAL A 118 -1.59 8.87 -17.29
CA VAL A 118 -2.05 8.81 -15.91
C VAL A 118 -3.55 9.05 -15.92
N ASP A 119 -4.29 8.06 -15.47
CA ASP A 119 -5.73 8.07 -15.37
C ASP A 119 -6.15 8.45 -13.94
N ILE A 120 -6.91 9.52 -13.78
CA ILE A 120 -7.54 9.93 -12.54
C ILE A 120 -8.94 9.34 -12.57
N MET A 121 -9.06 8.09 -12.14
CA MET A 121 -10.21 7.21 -12.36
C MET A 121 -11.56 7.77 -11.89
N ASP A 122 -11.57 8.78 -11.05
CA ASP A 122 -12.79 9.45 -10.55
C ASP A 122 -13.07 10.80 -11.23
N GLU A 123 -12.37 11.10 -12.33
CA GLU A 123 -12.62 12.33 -13.11
C GLU A 123 -14.05 12.38 -13.65
N ASP A 124 -14.54 11.24 -14.14
CA ASP A 124 -15.89 11.09 -14.72
C ASP A 124 -16.90 10.49 -13.72
N GLY A 125 -16.56 10.46 -12.42
CA GLY A 125 -17.42 10.02 -11.34
C GLY A 125 -17.03 8.71 -10.69
N ALA A 126 -17.99 8.09 -10.00
CA ALA A 126 -17.78 6.89 -9.20
C ALA A 126 -18.57 5.70 -9.72
N ALA A 127 -18.07 4.49 -9.50
CA ALA A 127 -18.76 3.23 -9.74
C ALA A 127 -18.80 2.36 -8.47
N PRO A 128 -19.95 1.74 -8.13
CA PRO A 128 -20.03 0.84 -7.01
C PRO A 128 -19.39 -0.51 -7.35
N LEU A 129 -18.54 -1.01 -6.46
CA LEU A 129 -18.08 -2.40 -6.44
C LEU A 129 -18.63 -3.12 -5.20
N PRO A 130 -19.11 -4.36 -5.31
CA PRO A 130 -19.65 -5.11 -4.18
C PRO A 130 -18.56 -5.42 -3.15
N VAL A 131 -18.91 -5.35 -1.86
CA VAL A 131 -18.08 -5.81 -0.74
C VAL A 131 -18.69 -7.09 -0.20
N LYS A 132 -18.04 -8.23 -0.47
CA LYS A 132 -18.52 -9.52 0.01
C LYS A 132 -18.14 -9.71 1.49
N ASN A 133 -19.13 -10.03 2.32
CA ASN A 133 -18.96 -10.26 3.76
C ASN A 133 -18.42 -9.07 4.54
N GLY A 134 -18.62 -7.85 4.06
CA GLY A 134 -18.25 -6.64 4.76
C GLY A 134 -19.10 -6.44 6.04
N LYS A 135 -18.50 -5.90 7.07
CA LYS A 135 -19.13 -5.48 8.31
C LYS A 135 -19.76 -4.08 8.16
N TRP A 136 -19.06 -3.22 7.43
CA TRP A 136 -19.38 -1.79 7.29
C TRP A 136 -20.09 -1.48 5.98
N PHE A 137 -19.74 -2.19 4.91
CA PHE A 137 -20.20 -1.89 3.57
C PHE A 137 -20.74 -3.15 2.86
N THR A 138 -21.76 -2.96 2.04
CA THR A 138 -22.21 -3.94 1.04
C THR A 138 -21.68 -3.59 -0.35
N GLU A 139 -21.30 -2.34 -0.56
CA GLU A 139 -20.66 -1.82 -1.77
C GLU A 139 -19.75 -0.65 -1.43
N MET A 140 -18.69 -0.46 -2.22
CA MET A 140 -17.78 0.68 -2.13
C MET A 140 -17.75 1.43 -3.45
N TYR A 141 -17.68 2.74 -3.37
CA TYR A 141 -17.63 3.62 -4.54
C TYR A 141 -16.19 3.90 -4.92
N MET A 142 -15.76 3.30 -6.04
CA MET A 142 -14.43 3.48 -6.65
C MET A 142 -14.45 4.56 -7.72
N GLY A 143 -13.28 5.06 -8.12
CA GLY A 143 -13.18 5.83 -9.34
C GLY A 143 -13.75 5.03 -10.52
N LYS A 144 -14.64 5.64 -11.31
CA LYS A 144 -15.44 4.93 -12.32
C LYS A 144 -14.60 4.17 -13.33
N ASP A 145 -13.46 4.74 -13.72
CA ASP A 145 -12.64 4.18 -14.78
C ASP A 145 -11.88 2.90 -14.35
N ILE A 146 -11.97 2.49 -13.08
CA ILE A 146 -11.48 1.18 -12.63
C ILE A 146 -12.12 0.03 -13.43
N LEU A 147 -13.36 0.22 -13.92
CA LEU A 147 -14.10 -0.75 -14.72
C LEU A 147 -13.52 -0.96 -16.13
N ASP A 148 -12.65 -0.07 -16.59
CA ASP A 148 -12.03 -0.13 -17.91
C ASP A 148 -10.77 -0.98 -17.95
N TYR A 149 -10.29 -1.46 -16.81
CA TYR A 149 -9.05 -2.21 -16.69
C TYR A 149 -9.30 -3.70 -16.53
N ASP A 150 -8.53 -4.51 -17.27
CA ASP A 150 -8.57 -5.97 -17.19
C ASP A 150 -7.68 -6.48 -16.04
N SER A 151 -6.62 -5.76 -15.72
CA SER A 151 -5.66 -6.13 -14.67
C SER A 151 -5.19 -4.92 -13.87
N LEU A 152 -4.84 -5.16 -12.61
CA LEU A 152 -4.26 -4.16 -11.72
C LEU A 152 -2.90 -4.61 -11.18
N PHE A 153 -1.86 -3.85 -11.47
CA PHE A 153 -0.56 -3.98 -10.81
C PHE A 153 -0.45 -2.96 -9.68
N VAL A 154 -0.37 -3.44 -8.44
CA VAL A 154 -0.31 -2.61 -7.24
C VAL A 154 1.16 -2.41 -6.86
N LEU A 155 1.68 -1.21 -7.14
CA LEU A 155 3.06 -0.83 -6.83
C LEU A 155 3.05 0.13 -5.64
N THR A 156 3.49 -0.36 -4.49
CA THR A 156 3.37 0.36 -3.22
C THR A 156 4.73 0.83 -2.73
N HIS A 157 4.84 2.11 -2.40
CA HIS A 157 5.87 2.59 -1.50
C HIS A 157 5.44 2.25 -0.07
N PHE A 158 6.11 1.30 0.58
CA PHE A 158 5.83 0.93 1.97
C PHE A 158 6.43 1.96 2.93
N LYS A 159 5.65 2.46 3.88
CA LYS A 159 6.02 3.53 4.82
C LYS A 159 5.04 3.62 5.99
N GLY A 160 5.32 4.50 6.94
CA GLY A 160 4.37 4.88 7.98
C GLY A 160 3.17 5.67 7.44
N HIS A 161 2.18 5.85 8.29
CA HIS A 161 0.99 6.65 7.99
C HIS A 161 0.39 7.27 9.25
N SER A 162 0.00 8.55 9.18
CA SER A 162 -0.48 9.34 10.32
C SER A 162 -1.77 8.79 10.96
N LYS A 163 -2.67 8.17 10.19
CA LYS A 163 -3.92 7.56 10.68
C LYS A 163 -3.89 6.04 10.62
N GLY A 164 -3.34 5.44 9.57
CA GLY A 164 -3.36 4.00 9.33
C GLY A 164 -2.18 3.21 9.95
N GLY A 165 -1.26 3.86 10.67
CA GLY A 165 -0.05 3.23 11.20
C GLY A 165 1.00 2.98 10.12
N PHE A 166 0.67 2.21 9.09
CA PHE A 166 1.48 2.02 7.89
C PHE A 166 0.67 2.11 6.61
N GLY A 167 1.35 2.26 5.50
CA GLY A 167 0.77 2.20 4.16
C GLY A 167 1.42 1.10 3.34
N GLY A 168 0.76 -0.04 3.28
CA GLY A 168 1.05 -1.19 2.43
C GLY A 168 0.15 -1.25 1.21
N SER A 169 0.06 -2.43 0.59
CA SER A 169 -0.78 -2.69 -0.58
C SER A 169 -2.27 -2.55 -0.26
N ASP A 170 -2.71 -2.99 0.94
CA ASP A 170 -4.09 -2.82 1.41
C ASP A 170 -4.50 -1.35 1.37
N LYS A 171 -3.71 -0.47 2.01
CA LYS A 171 -3.98 0.96 2.00
C LYS A 171 -3.87 1.57 0.60
N ASN A 172 -2.91 1.14 -0.21
CA ASN A 172 -2.68 1.70 -1.53
C ASN A 172 -3.93 1.55 -2.42
N ILE A 173 -4.58 0.40 -2.42
CA ILE A 173 -5.81 0.19 -3.20
C ILE A 173 -7.06 0.63 -2.44
N GLY A 174 -7.14 0.38 -1.13
CA GLY A 174 -8.31 0.72 -0.31
C GLY A 174 -8.64 2.20 -0.32
N ILE A 175 -7.63 3.05 -0.22
CA ILE A 175 -7.79 4.51 -0.33
C ILE A 175 -7.62 4.97 -1.79
N GLY A 176 -6.61 4.45 -2.48
CA GLY A 176 -6.18 5.00 -3.75
C GLY A 176 -7.03 4.60 -4.97
N CYS A 177 -7.95 3.63 -4.83
CA CYS A 177 -8.95 3.33 -5.85
C CYS A 177 -10.33 3.89 -5.51
N ALA A 178 -10.59 4.23 -4.23
CA ALA A 178 -11.84 4.83 -3.81
C ALA A 178 -12.03 6.23 -4.40
N ASP A 179 -13.25 6.53 -4.86
CA ASP A 179 -13.61 7.86 -5.37
C ASP A 179 -13.36 8.95 -4.33
N GLY A 180 -12.85 10.09 -4.74
CA GLY A 180 -12.42 11.17 -3.88
C GLY A 180 -13.54 11.85 -3.09
N ARG A 181 -14.80 11.75 -3.51
CA ARG A 181 -15.93 12.44 -2.91
C ARG A 181 -16.88 11.52 -2.16
N ILE A 182 -17.15 10.34 -2.71
CA ILE A 182 -18.09 9.37 -2.14
C ILE A 182 -17.31 8.29 -1.39
N GLY A 183 -16.46 7.52 -2.09
CA GLY A 183 -15.78 6.36 -1.53
C GLY A 183 -14.85 6.71 -0.37
N LYS A 184 -13.97 7.70 -0.55
CA LYS A 184 -13.07 8.14 0.53
C LYS A 184 -13.82 8.73 1.72
N LYS A 185 -14.95 9.44 1.48
CA LYS A 185 -15.80 9.90 2.56
C LYS A 185 -16.36 8.74 3.38
N MET A 186 -16.85 7.69 2.74
CA MET A 186 -17.35 6.48 3.41
C MET A 186 -16.30 5.86 4.33
N ILE A 187 -15.01 5.87 3.93
CA ILE A 187 -13.92 5.31 4.73
C ILE A 187 -13.55 6.23 5.91
N HIS A 188 -13.49 7.56 5.69
CA HIS A 188 -12.89 8.49 6.63
C HIS A 188 -13.86 9.11 7.63
N THR A 189 -15.19 9.00 7.41
CA THR A 189 -16.16 9.68 8.25
C THR A 189 -17.23 8.73 8.78
N THR A 190 -17.80 9.06 9.94
CA THR A 190 -18.99 8.37 10.45
C THR A 190 -20.26 8.93 9.81
N PRO A 191 -21.37 8.18 9.76
CA PRO A 191 -22.63 8.68 9.23
C PRO A 191 -23.08 9.97 9.95
N GLY A 192 -23.24 11.04 9.15
CA GLY A 192 -23.65 12.35 9.66
C GLY A 192 -22.52 13.30 10.08
N SER A 193 -21.26 12.84 10.00
CA SER A 193 -20.07 13.69 10.19
C SER A 193 -19.36 13.94 8.86
N ASP A 194 -18.75 15.12 8.74
CA ASP A 194 -17.79 15.46 7.67
C ASP A 194 -16.35 15.54 8.21
N ASP A 195 -16.16 15.33 9.52
CA ASP A 195 -14.84 15.33 10.15
C ASP A 195 -14.16 13.98 9.97
N MET A 196 -13.07 13.95 9.20
CA MET A 196 -12.27 12.75 8.96
C MET A 196 -11.54 12.22 10.21
N TRP A 197 -11.55 12.96 11.30
CA TRP A 197 -10.95 12.56 12.57
C TRP A 197 -11.98 12.01 13.57
N ASP A 198 -13.28 12.09 13.23
CA ASP A 198 -14.40 11.60 14.06
C ASP A 198 -14.69 10.10 13.85
N ILE A 199 -13.66 9.34 13.57
CA ILE A 199 -13.71 7.88 13.42
C ILE A 199 -12.53 7.25 14.17
N SER A 200 -12.77 6.14 14.86
CA SER A 200 -11.69 5.42 15.55
C SER A 200 -10.65 4.87 14.56
N ASP A 201 -9.40 4.71 15.00
CA ASP A 201 -8.36 4.18 14.16
C ASP A 201 -8.69 2.75 13.68
N GLU A 202 -9.24 1.89 14.54
CA GLU A 202 -9.67 0.53 14.18
C GLU A 202 -10.80 0.52 13.13
N GLU A 203 -11.84 1.31 13.34
CA GLU A 203 -12.96 1.41 12.38
C GLU A 203 -12.48 1.94 11.03
N PHE A 204 -11.59 2.93 11.04
CA PHE A 204 -10.97 3.42 9.81
C PHE A 204 -10.21 2.32 9.06
N MET A 205 -9.42 1.49 9.77
CA MET A 205 -8.70 0.37 9.16
C MET A 205 -9.64 -0.68 8.57
N GLU A 206 -10.67 -1.07 9.32
CA GLU A 206 -11.66 -2.04 8.86
C GLU A 206 -12.38 -1.56 7.59
N ARG A 207 -12.83 -0.30 7.57
CA ARG A 207 -13.49 0.30 6.40
C ARG A 207 -12.56 0.41 5.19
N MET A 208 -11.31 0.77 5.42
CA MET A 208 -10.28 0.84 4.39
C MET A 208 -10.00 -0.54 3.79
N THR A 209 -9.89 -1.57 4.63
CA THR A 209 -9.66 -2.95 4.19
C THR A 209 -10.88 -3.51 3.43
N GLU A 210 -12.11 -3.16 3.82
CA GLU A 210 -13.30 -3.52 3.04
C GLU A 210 -13.32 -2.84 1.66
N SER A 211 -12.83 -1.61 1.58
CA SER A 211 -12.62 -0.93 0.31
C SER A 211 -11.59 -1.67 -0.56
N ALA A 212 -10.45 -2.06 0.02
CA ALA A 212 -9.46 -2.87 -0.68
C ALA A 212 -10.02 -4.22 -1.15
N LYS A 213 -10.84 -4.88 -0.30
CA LYS A 213 -11.49 -6.13 -0.66
C LYS A 213 -12.37 -6.00 -1.91
N ALA A 214 -13.11 -4.91 -2.05
CA ALA A 214 -13.90 -4.68 -3.26
C ALA A 214 -13.03 -4.66 -4.52
N VAL A 215 -11.85 -4.06 -4.45
CA VAL A 215 -10.88 -4.03 -5.56
C VAL A 215 -10.30 -5.42 -5.82
N VAL A 216 -9.86 -6.13 -4.78
CA VAL A 216 -9.32 -7.50 -4.89
C VAL A 216 -10.35 -8.45 -5.51
N ASP A 217 -11.59 -8.41 -5.03
CA ASP A 217 -12.68 -9.26 -5.54
C ASP A 217 -13.05 -8.91 -6.99
N HIS A 218 -12.89 -7.64 -7.41
CA HIS A 218 -13.16 -7.18 -8.77
C HIS A 218 -12.15 -7.74 -9.78
N PHE A 219 -10.85 -7.64 -9.48
CA PHE A 219 -9.81 -8.12 -10.39
C PHE A 219 -9.56 -9.63 -10.27
N GLY A 220 -9.95 -10.26 -9.15
CA GLY A 220 -9.77 -11.69 -8.93
C GLY A 220 -8.29 -12.12 -9.04
N GLU A 221 -7.97 -12.98 -10.00
CA GLU A 221 -6.59 -13.42 -10.25
C GLU A 221 -5.74 -12.43 -11.06
N HIS A 222 -6.35 -11.41 -11.65
CA HIS A 222 -5.68 -10.41 -12.49
C HIS A 222 -5.14 -9.22 -11.69
N ILE A 223 -4.68 -9.48 -10.48
CA ILE A 223 -4.06 -8.48 -9.61
C ILE A 223 -2.75 -9.02 -9.04
N SER A 224 -1.73 -8.16 -8.96
CA SER A 224 -0.45 -8.50 -8.33
C SER A 224 0.09 -7.33 -7.54
N TYR A 225 0.95 -7.62 -6.56
CA TYR A 225 1.40 -6.66 -5.56
C TYR A 225 2.91 -6.60 -5.49
N VAL A 226 3.44 -5.38 -5.37
CA VAL A 226 4.85 -5.10 -5.07
C VAL A 226 4.92 -4.02 -4.00
N ASN A 227 5.66 -4.29 -2.91
CA ASN A 227 5.97 -3.32 -1.86
C ASN A 227 7.45 -2.93 -1.94
N VAL A 228 7.71 -1.64 -2.13
CA VAL A 228 9.06 -1.07 -2.17
C VAL A 228 9.39 -0.49 -0.81
N MET A 229 10.30 -1.16 -0.08
CA MET A 229 10.71 -0.80 1.28
C MET A 229 11.99 0.05 1.24
N ARG A 230 11.87 1.27 0.73
CA ARG A 230 12.92 2.29 0.69
C ARG A 230 12.38 3.65 1.13
N ASN A 231 13.22 4.48 1.72
CA ASN A 231 12.84 5.80 2.21
C ASN A 231 11.56 5.76 3.09
N MET A 232 11.51 4.78 3.97
CA MET A 232 10.35 4.51 4.83
C MET A 232 10.27 5.54 5.94
N SER A 233 9.71 6.72 5.65
CA SER A 233 9.34 7.68 6.68
C SER A 233 8.19 7.16 7.54
N VAL A 234 8.06 7.66 8.77
CA VAL A 234 6.85 7.49 9.59
C VAL A 234 5.65 8.25 9.02
N SER A 235 5.89 9.17 8.10
CA SER A 235 4.89 9.92 7.34
C SER A 235 4.54 9.23 6.03
N CYS A 236 3.34 9.56 5.53
CA CYS A 236 2.87 9.13 4.21
C CYS A 236 3.33 10.12 3.12
N ASP A 237 3.44 9.64 1.88
CA ASP A 237 3.67 10.51 0.71
C ASP A 237 2.55 11.55 0.51
N CYS A 238 1.40 11.36 1.17
CA CYS A 238 0.31 12.34 1.23
C CYS A 238 0.59 13.55 2.14
N GLU A 239 1.67 13.55 2.89
CA GLU A 239 2.14 14.70 3.67
C GLU A 239 3.10 15.58 2.86
N GLY A 240 3.51 15.13 1.67
CA GLY A 240 4.35 15.91 0.74
C GLY A 240 5.65 16.38 1.38
N THR A 241 5.93 17.68 1.31
CA THR A 241 7.13 18.30 1.89
C THR A 241 7.09 18.41 3.42
N ALA A 242 5.94 18.12 4.05
CA ALA A 242 5.81 18.10 5.52
C ALA A 242 6.10 16.70 6.11
N ALA A 243 6.47 15.72 5.27
CA ALA A 243 6.81 14.39 5.73
C ALA A 243 8.01 14.44 6.68
N GLU A 244 7.92 13.69 7.78
CA GLU A 244 9.02 13.53 8.73
C GLU A 244 10.25 12.91 8.05
N PRO A 245 11.45 13.22 8.52
CA PRO A 245 12.68 12.63 8.01
C PRO A 245 12.63 11.10 7.99
N VAL A 246 13.29 10.51 7.00
CA VAL A 246 13.49 9.06 6.95
C VAL A 246 14.58 8.68 7.94
N VAL A 247 14.26 7.78 8.86
CA VAL A 247 15.21 7.23 9.83
C VAL A 247 15.29 5.70 9.77
N THR A 248 14.27 5.06 9.20
CA THR A 248 14.24 3.60 9.03
C THR A 248 15.05 3.20 7.79
N PRO A 249 15.99 2.24 7.91
CA PRO A 249 16.82 1.78 6.80
C PRO A 249 16.02 1.24 5.62
N ASN A 250 16.61 1.30 4.44
CA ASN A 250 16.08 0.62 3.27
C ASN A 250 16.26 -0.90 3.41
N VAL A 251 15.26 -1.69 3.01
CA VAL A 251 15.29 -3.16 3.12
C VAL A 251 15.39 -3.83 1.75
N GLY A 252 14.51 -3.47 0.82
CA GLY A 252 14.43 -4.13 -0.48
C GLY A 252 13.06 -3.96 -1.14
N ILE A 253 12.75 -4.87 -2.03
CA ILE A 253 11.46 -4.92 -2.74
C ILE A 253 10.85 -6.31 -2.55
N LEU A 254 9.57 -6.36 -2.23
CA LEU A 254 8.80 -7.59 -2.12
C LEU A 254 7.77 -7.69 -3.24
N ALA A 255 7.40 -8.92 -3.64
CA ALA A 255 6.30 -9.18 -4.55
C ALA A 255 5.51 -10.41 -4.14
N SER A 256 4.19 -10.38 -4.30
CA SER A 256 3.30 -11.53 -4.07
C SER A 256 2.04 -11.43 -4.91
N LEU A 257 1.34 -12.54 -5.08
CA LEU A 257 -0.04 -12.59 -5.57
C LEU A 257 -1.08 -12.54 -4.43
N ASP A 258 -0.60 -12.49 -3.19
CA ASP A 258 -1.42 -12.46 -1.98
C ASP A 258 -1.19 -11.14 -1.22
N ILE A 259 -2.25 -10.33 -1.10
CA ILE A 259 -2.18 -8.99 -0.51
C ILE A 259 -1.87 -9.04 0.99
N LEU A 260 -2.43 -10.02 1.72
CA LEU A 260 -2.14 -10.16 3.14
C LEU A 260 -0.69 -10.61 3.35
N ALA A 261 -0.22 -11.59 2.59
CA ALA A 261 1.13 -12.12 2.71
C ALA A 261 2.19 -11.04 2.48
N ILE A 262 2.01 -10.19 1.45
CA ILE A 262 3.00 -9.14 1.15
C ILE A 262 3.02 -8.04 2.22
N ASP A 263 1.86 -7.59 2.70
CA ASP A 263 1.80 -6.56 3.73
C ASP A 263 2.29 -7.12 5.09
N GLN A 264 1.94 -8.37 5.40
CA GLN A 264 2.46 -9.08 6.58
C GLN A 264 3.99 -9.21 6.52
N ALA A 265 4.55 -9.67 5.39
CA ALA A 265 5.99 -9.79 5.22
C ALA A 265 6.71 -8.44 5.35
N SER A 266 6.12 -7.38 4.80
CA SER A 266 6.68 -6.02 4.94
C SER A 266 6.72 -5.57 6.40
N VAL A 267 5.66 -5.80 7.17
CA VAL A 267 5.62 -5.51 8.60
C VAL A 267 6.59 -6.39 9.37
N ASP A 268 6.61 -7.71 9.12
CA ASP A 268 7.52 -8.65 9.78
C ASP A 268 9.00 -8.27 9.56
N LEU A 269 9.37 -7.80 8.35
CA LEU A 269 10.73 -7.29 8.07
C LEU A 269 11.06 -6.03 8.88
N VAL A 270 10.09 -5.13 9.09
CA VAL A 270 10.28 -3.98 9.98
C VAL A 270 10.56 -4.46 11.41
N TYR A 271 9.75 -5.38 11.92
CA TYR A 271 9.93 -5.91 13.28
C TYR A 271 11.21 -6.76 13.45
N ALA A 272 11.75 -7.34 12.38
CA ALA A 272 12.99 -8.12 12.39
C ALA A 272 14.26 -7.24 12.43
N MET A 273 14.18 -5.95 12.10
CA MET A 273 15.34 -5.04 12.21
C MET A 273 15.75 -4.83 13.67
N LYS A 274 16.94 -4.29 13.88
CA LYS A 274 17.41 -3.88 15.22
C LYS A 274 16.52 -2.80 15.81
N GLU A 275 16.44 -2.74 17.13
CA GLU A 275 15.58 -1.79 17.85
C GLU A 275 15.83 -0.33 17.44
N GLU A 276 17.09 0.07 17.35
CA GLU A 276 17.49 1.41 16.93
C GLU A 276 17.02 1.76 15.50
N ASP A 277 16.93 0.80 14.60
CA ASP A 277 16.56 1.00 13.19
C ASP A 277 15.03 1.01 12.97
N ARG A 278 14.29 0.25 13.77
CA ARG A 278 12.84 0.06 13.59
C ARG A 278 11.95 0.92 14.49
N HIS A 279 12.51 1.42 15.60
CA HIS A 279 11.75 2.03 16.71
C HIS A 279 10.69 3.04 16.23
N ALA A 280 11.07 3.97 15.38
CA ALA A 280 10.16 5.04 14.93
C ALA A 280 8.97 4.50 14.12
N LEU A 281 9.23 3.52 13.23
CA LEU A 281 8.18 2.94 12.39
C LEU A 281 7.28 1.98 13.17
N VAL A 282 7.85 1.18 14.07
CA VAL A 282 7.08 0.32 14.98
C VAL A 282 6.18 1.16 15.89
N GLU A 283 6.72 2.24 16.50
CA GLU A 283 5.91 3.15 17.29
C GLU A 283 4.72 3.72 16.51
N ARG A 284 4.96 4.13 15.24
CA ARG A 284 3.90 4.62 14.38
C ARG A 284 2.85 3.55 14.08
N ILE A 285 3.26 2.31 13.78
CA ILE A 285 2.36 1.20 13.52
C ILE A 285 1.49 0.91 14.73
N GLU A 286 2.10 0.78 15.91
CA GLU A 286 1.41 0.39 17.14
C GLU A 286 0.53 1.52 17.70
N SER A 287 1.04 2.77 17.73
CA SER A 287 0.31 3.92 18.28
C SER A 287 -0.94 4.29 17.47
N ARG A 288 -1.05 3.78 16.24
CA ARG A 288 -2.21 3.98 15.35
C ARG A 288 -3.02 2.71 15.15
N HIS A 289 -2.78 1.67 15.93
CA HIS A 289 -3.44 0.36 15.77
C HIS A 289 -3.29 -0.24 14.37
N GLY A 290 -2.17 0.07 13.67
CA GLY A 290 -1.95 -0.27 12.26
C GLY A 290 -2.03 -1.75 11.94
N LEU A 291 -1.73 -2.63 12.92
CA LEU A 291 -1.82 -4.08 12.78
C LEU A 291 -3.26 -4.58 12.53
N ARG A 292 -4.28 -3.75 12.83
CA ARG A 292 -5.68 -4.08 12.51
C ARG A 292 -5.90 -4.28 11.00
N GLN A 293 -5.14 -3.64 10.14
CA GLN A 293 -5.18 -3.91 8.70
C GLN A 293 -4.94 -5.40 8.42
N LEU A 294 -3.88 -5.97 9.00
CA LEU A 294 -3.49 -7.37 8.77
C LEU A 294 -4.51 -8.36 9.38
N THR A 295 -4.91 -8.14 10.62
CA THR A 295 -5.88 -9.01 11.29
C THR A 295 -7.24 -8.97 10.59
N TYR A 296 -7.67 -7.81 10.11
CA TYR A 296 -8.95 -7.69 9.42
C TYR A 296 -8.91 -8.26 8.00
N MET A 297 -7.81 -8.12 7.26
CA MET A 297 -7.64 -8.85 6.00
C MET A 297 -7.77 -10.37 6.18
N LYS A 298 -7.22 -10.90 7.28
CA LYS A 298 -7.34 -12.33 7.62
C LYS A 298 -8.80 -12.72 7.94
N GLU A 299 -9.52 -11.92 8.72
CA GLU A 299 -10.96 -12.12 9.01
C GLU A 299 -11.81 -12.10 7.73
N LEU A 300 -11.47 -11.24 6.77
CA LEU A 300 -12.14 -11.14 5.47
C LEU A 300 -11.66 -12.17 4.43
N HIS A 301 -10.76 -13.08 4.80
CA HIS A 301 -10.20 -14.11 3.92
C HIS A 301 -9.54 -13.54 2.65
N MET A 302 -8.78 -12.44 2.78
CA MET A 302 -8.10 -11.78 1.67
C MET A 302 -6.74 -12.38 1.34
N GLY A 303 -6.25 -13.36 2.11
CA GLY A 303 -4.99 -14.04 1.92
C GLY A 303 -4.49 -14.76 3.16
N ASN A 304 -3.21 -15.09 3.18
CA ASN A 304 -2.52 -15.82 4.25
C ASN A 304 -1.51 -14.92 4.96
N ASP A 305 -1.46 -14.98 6.30
CA ASP A 305 -0.48 -14.26 7.13
C ASP A 305 0.81 -15.07 7.35
N ARG A 306 0.93 -16.26 6.70
CA ARG A 306 2.15 -17.05 6.60
C ARG A 306 2.62 -17.10 5.17
N TYR A 307 3.92 -17.17 4.98
CA TYR A 307 4.52 -17.14 3.64
C TYR A 307 5.91 -17.76 3.63
N HIS A 308 6.33 -18.22 2.46
CA HIS A 308 7.72 -18.53 2.15
C HIS A 308 8.37 -17.26 1.59
N LEU A 309 9.45 -16.77 2.23
CA LEU A 309 10.22 -15.63 1.75
C LEU A 309 11.32 -16.10 0.82
N ILE A 310 11.20 -15.81 -0.48
CA ILE A 310 12.07 -16.31 -1.54
C ILE A 310 13.00 -15.20 -2.04
N ASP A 311 14.29 -15.33 -1.80
CA ASP A 311 15.32 -14.41 -2.27
C ASP A 311 15.67 -14.67 -3.74
N ILE A 312 15.23 -13.78 -4.63
CA ILE A 312 15.49 -13.92 -6.08
C ILE A 312 16.91 -13.50 -6.50
N ASP A 313 17.69 -12.92 -5.59
CA ASP A 313 19.09 -12.56 -5.85
C ASP A 313 20.02 -13.76 -5.68
N HIS A 314 19.56 -14.85 -5.02
CA HIS A 314 20.32 -16.05 -4.70
C HIS A 314 19.57 -17.32 -5.09
N ASP A 315 19.37 -17.54 -6.39
CA ASP A 315 18.79 -18.77 -6.98
C ASP A 315 17.45 -19.20 -6.37
N ASP A 316 16.57 -18.23 -6.07
CA ASP A 316 15.26 -18.45 -5.45
C ASP A 316 15.34 -19.20 -4.10
N LYS A 317 16.38 -18.93 -3.32
CA LYS A 317 16.56 -19.52 -1.99
C LYS A 317 15.48 -19.01 -1.03
N GLU A 318 14.85 -19.91 -0.31
CA GLU A 318 14.04 -19.52 0.85
C GLU A 318 14.95 -18.99 1.98
N ILE A 319 14.62 -17.82 2.52
CA ILE A 319 15.38 -17.15 3.55
C ILE A 319 14.51 -16.79 4.75
N THR A 320 15.14 -16.62 5.90
CA THR A 320 14.49 -16.11 7.11
C THR A 320 14.40 -14.58 7.10
N LEU A 321 13.52 -14.03 7.95
CA LEU A 321 13.42 -12.59 8.16
C LEU A 321 14.76 -11.98 8.60
N SER A 322 15.48 -12.66 9.50
CA SER A 322 16.78 -12.21 9.99
C SER A 322 17.86 -12.20 8.89
N GLU A 323 17.82 -13.16 7.95
CA GLU A 323 18.71 -13.15 6.77
C GLU A 323 18.36 -11.97 5.85
N ALA A 324 17.07 -11.66 5.66
CA ALA A 324 16.63 -10.56 4.80
C ALA A 324 17.10 -9.18 5.29
N VAL A 325 17.08 -8.94 6.61
CA VAL A 325 17.46 -7.64 7.21
C VAL A 325 18.90 -7.59 7.70
N LYS A 326 19.70 -8.65 7.52
CA LYS A 326 21.05 -8.76 8.08
C LYS A 326 21.99 -7.64 7.63
N ASP A 327 21.87 -7.22 6.36
CA ASP A 327 22.77 -6.28 5.72
C ASP A 327 22.12 -4.90 5.48
N VAL A 328 21.02 -4.58 6.19
CA VAL A 328 20.46 -3.23 6.13
C VAL A 328 21.46 -2.24 6.73
N VAL A 329 21.65 -1.12 6.01
CA VAL A 329 22.56 -0.07 6.41
C VAL A 329 21.73 1.04 7.04
N PRO A 330 21.99 1.44 8.30
CA PRO A 330 21.33 2.56 8.92
C PRO A 330 21.48 3.83 8.07
N PHE A 331 20.51 4.75 8.15
CA PHE A 331 20.67 6.06 7.54
C PHE A 331 21.76 6.82 8.29
N GLU A 332 22.76 7.32 7.57
CA GLU A 332 23.67 8.32 8.06
C GLU A 332 22.99 9.70 7.93
N GLU A 333 22.99 10.49 9.02
CA GLU A 333 22.46 11.86 9.06
C GLU A 333 23.26 12.81 8.13
#